data_4cd44cee3840f2c418814b68c5419ed2
#
_entry.id   4cd44cee3840f2c418814b68c5419ed2
#
_cell.length_a   1.000
_cell.length_b   1.000
_cell.length_c   1.000
_cell.angle_alpha   90.00
_cell.angle_beta   90.00
_cell.angle_gamma   90.00
#
_symmetry.space_group_name_H-M   'P 1'
#
loop_
_entity.id
_entity.type
_entity.pdbx_description
1 polymer ?
#
loop_
_entity_poly.entity_id
_entity_poly.type
_entity_poly.pdbx_seq_one_letter_code
_entity_poly.pdbx_strand_id
1 'polypeptide(L)'
;MLILGGGIAGLTAALALAAKGHSVTVIEQGAHLGGRMWHAPPPVLLEAHGATWSLIKSLGQDAVTRPLRHTPLEFLQSTGARIQFLHLPLPSPLNTLLGTTLFQGLSMRDRWHLLSFLERTWEQDPPLPNDLDSRVADEWLTSIGQSETARHGVWNSLARLLLGAPLEDISAGLFMRTLRRCFLTGARATKLIVPPQGVDSFLLVPLTRELDRLGVRIKLNATVSQVRFSPNRVTEVEFADRTRLTADWYLSALPPQRLTPLLPERVVTHYAYFQQLSRLSESPLVVVRLHLDLPARQTQLILLEGKTFHWMIRHPDEERHDQTSVVWALAVGEPSLLPQSTEELVRLAMDDMAAAFPTAEPPRILDFDVMRLASAMLASKPGTHQYRPIATSPFTNFLVTGAWTDTGWPANLESAILSGQRGAEAISAQL
;
A
#
# COMPACT_ATOMS: atom_id res chain seq x y z
N MET A 1 8.08 -26.16 -5.35
CA MET A 1 7.55 -24.92 -5.93
C MET A 1 8.62 -23.84 -5.82
N LEU A 2 8.74 -22.97 -6.82
CA LEU A 2 9.73 -21.89 -6.84
C LEU A 2 9.00 -20.53 -6.89
N ILE A 3 9.31 -19.66 -5.92
CA ILE A 3 8.74 -18.32 -5.83
C ILE A 3 9.84 -17.30 -6.11
N LEU A 4 9.62 -16.42 -7.10
CA LEU A 4 10.56 -15.38 -7.51
C LEU A 4 10.17 -14.05 -6.87
N GLY A 5 10.96 -13.60 -5.89
CA GLY A 5 10.76 -12.38 -5.12
C GLY A 5 10.33 -12.64 -3.68
N GLY A 6 11.16 -12.18 -2.74
CA GLY A 6 10.95 -12.25 -1.29
C GLY A 6 10.19 -11.03 -0.71
N GLY A 7 9.35 -10.36 -1.51
CA GLY A 7 8.44 -9.34 -1.03
C GLY A 7 7.21 -9.94 -0.32
N ILE A 8 6.38 -9.10 0.29
CA ILE A 8 5.20 -9.52 1.09
C ILE A 8 4.31 -10.51 0.32
N ALA A 9 4.03 -10.26 -0.96
CA ALA A 9 3.19 -11.15 -1.77
C ALA A 9 3.81 -12.56 -1.93
N GLY A 10 5.11 -12.62 -2.22
CA GLY A 10 5.84 -13.89 -2.36
C GLY A 10 5.93 -14.65 -1.04
N LEU A 11 6.22 -13.95 0.07
CA LEU A 11 6.29 -14.56 1.40
C LEU A 11 4.92 -15.05 1.88
N THR A 12 3.85 -14.32 1.60
CA THR A 12 2.47 -14.75 1.91
C THR A 12 2.08 -15.99 1.10
N ALA A 13 2.43 -16.03 -0.18
CA ALA A 13 2.20 -17.22 -1.01
C ALA A 13 3.02 -18.41 -0.51
N ALA A 14 4.29 -18.19 -0.13
CA ALA A 14 5.14 -19.21 0.44
C ALA A 14 4.54 -19.82 1.71
N LEU A 15 4.06 -18.96 2.62
CA LEU A 15 3.38 -19.36 3.84
C LEU A 15 2.15 -20.23 3.53
N ALA A 16 1.28 -19.76 2.65
CA ALA A 16 0.05 -20.47 2.32
C ALA A 16 0.30 -21.85 1.65
N LEU A 17 1.32 -21.95 0.82
CA LEU A 17 1.70 -23.22 0.17
C LEU A 17 2.41 -24.17 1.14
N ALA A 18 3.34 -23.67 1.95
CA ALA A 18 4.07 -24.47 2.93
C ALA A 18 3.14 -25.00 4.03
N ALA A 19 2.16 -24.21 4.47
CA ALA A 19 1.14 -24.64 5.43
C ALA A 19 0.27 -25.80 4.92
N LYS A 20 0.19 -26.00 3.59
CA LYS A 20 -0.46 -27.16 2.94
C LYS A 20 0.49 -28.33 2.71
N GLY A 21 1.72 -28.28 3.20
CA GLY A 21 2.71 -29.34 3.10
C GLY A 21 3.55 -29.34 1.81
N HIS A 22 3.47 -28.28 1.00
CA HIS A 22 4.27 -28.21 -0.22
C HIS A 22 5.70 -27.77 0.05
N SER A 23 6.68 -28.36 -0.67
CA SER A 23 8.07 -27.91 -0.65
C SER A 23 8.21 -26.61 -1.43
N VAL A 24 8.59 -25.53 -0.74
CA VAL A 24 8.67 -24.18 -1.29
C VAL A 24 10.10 -23.65 -1.18
N THR A 25 10.56 -23.01 -2.25
CA THR A 25 11.82 -22.23 -2.27
C THR A 25 11.51 -20.80 -2.71
N VAL A 26 11.92 -19.82 -1.91
CA VAL A 26 11.82 -18.40 -2.23
C VAL A 26 13.18 -17.89 -2.70
N ILE A 27 13.20 -17.18 -3.81
CA ILE A 27 14.39 -16.57 -4.40
C ILE A 27 14.29 -15.05 -4.22
N GLU A 28 15.30 -14.45 -3.62
CA GLU A 28 15.39 -12.99 -3.44
C GLU A 28 16.75 -12.48 -3.91
N GLN A 29 16.74 -11.43 -4.72
CA GLN A 29 17.98 -10.82 -5.24
C GLN A 29 18.75 -10.02 -4.20
N GLY A 30 18.03 -9.45 -3.22
CA GLY A 30 18.61 -8.65 -2.13
C GLY A 30 19.12 -9.49 -0.98
N ALA A 31 19.81 -8.82 -0.05
CA ALA A 31 20.28 -9.40 1.19
C ALA A 31 19.17 -9.57 2.25
N HIS A 32 18.00 -8.97 2.03
CA HIS A 32 16.89 -8.91 2.99
C HIS A 32 15.59 -9.28 2.33
N LEU A 33 14.69 -9.88 3.12
CA LEU A 33 13.30 -10.13 2.74
C LEU A 33 12.45 -8.86 2.96
N GLY A 34 11.23 -8.85 2.41
CA GLY A 34 10.28 -7.75 2.56
C GLY A 34 10.14 -6.88 1.31
N GLY A 35 11.13 -6.90 0.42
CA GLY A 35 11.11 -6.10 -0.80
C GLY A 35 10.96 -4.60 -0.50
N ARG A 36 9.95 -3.95 -1.07
CA ARG A 36 9.67 -2.51 -0.85
C ARG A 36 9.23 -2.15 0.58
N MET A 37 8.87 -3.14 1.38
CA MET A 37 8.43 -2.93 2.77
C MET A 37 9.59 -3.01 3.77
N TRP A 38 10.78 -3.37 3.32
CA TRP A 38 11.99 -3.35 4.16
C TRP A 38 12.33 -1.91 4.54
N HIS A 39 12.42 -1.62 5.83
CA HIS A 39 12.58 -0.27 6.40
C HIS A 39 11.51 0.76 5.98
N ALA A 40 10.37 0.29 5.49
CA ALA A 40 9.26 1.19 5.16
C ALA A 40 8.68 1.87 6.42
N PRO A 41 8.06 3.05 6.25
CA PRO A 41 7.35 3.70 7.35
C PRO A 41 6.23 2.80 7.90
N PRO A 42 5.76 3.07 9.14
CA PRO A 42 4.64 2.34 9.71
C PRO A 42 3.44 2.34 8.74
N PRO A 43 2.82 1.19 8.49
CA PRO A 43 1.70 1.14 7.56
C PRO A 43 0.46 1.77 8.19
N VAL A 44 -0.31 2.49 7.39
CA VAL A 44 -1.65 2.93 7.78
C VAL A 44 -2.62 1.78 7.50
N LEU A 45 -3.04 1.09 8.55
CA LEU A 45 -3.94 -0.05 8.44
C LEU A 45 -5.38 0.40 8.68
N LEU A 46 -6.28 -0.19 7.91
CA LEU A 46 -7.73 -0.05 8.08
C LEU A 46 -8.30 -1.37 8.60
N GLU A 47 -9.33 -1.33 9.41
CA GLU A 47 -10.01 -2.56 9.84
C GLU A 47 -10.63 -3.31 8.64
N ALA A 48 -10.87 -2.62 7.53
CA ALA A 48 -11.29 -3.19 6.25
C ALA A 48 -10.22 -4.07 5.55
N HIS A 49 -8.95 -4.02 5.99
CA HIS A 49 -7.86 -4.82 5.45
C HIS A 49 -7.93 -6.27 5.97
N GLY A 50 -8.93 -7.03 5.50
CA GLY A 50 -9.26 -8.35 6.03
C GLY A 50 -8.17 -9.39 5.86
N ALA A 51 -7.47 -9.42 4.72
CA ALA A 51 -6.38 -10.37 4.48
C ALA A 51 -5.16 -10.05 5.37
N THR A 52 -4.87 -8.76 5.58
CA THR A 52 -3.81 -8.32 6.47
C THR A 52 -4.07 -8.76 7.91
N TRP A 53 -5.27 -8.51 8.43
CA TRP A 53 -5.63 -8.90 9.79
C TRP A 53 -5.67 -10.43 9.96
N SER A 54 -6.13 -11.17 8.96
CA SER A 54 -6.10 -12.63 8.97
C SER A 54 -4.67 -13.17 9.03
N LEU A 55 -3.76 -12.60 8.24
CA LEU A 55 -2.35 -12.97 8.27
C LEU A 55 -1.72 -12.69 9.64
N ILE A 56 -1.89 -11.48 10.18
CA ILE A 56 -1.38 -11.10 11.49
C ILE A 56 -1.85 -12.05 12.57
N LYS A 57 -3.13 -12.41 12.55
CA LYS A 57 -3.71 -13.37 13.48
C LYS A 57 -3.08 -14.74 13.35
N SER A 58 -2.90 -15.23 12.12
CA SER A 58 -2.28 -16.54 11.87
C SER A 58 -0.83 -16.62 12.35
N LEU A 59 -0.14 -15.49 12.42
CA LEU A 59 1.23 -15.37 12.93
C LEU A 59 1.29 -15.24 14.47
N GLY A 60 0.15 -15.34 15.16
CA GLY A 60 0.08 -15.24 16.63
C GLY A 60 0.30 -13.82 17.17
N GLN A 61 0.22 -12.81 16.31
CA GLN A 61 0.49 -11.41 16.67
C GLN A 61 -0.70 -10.67 17.28
N ASP A 62 -1.82 -11.34 17.57
CA ASP A 62 -3.00 -10.75 18.21
C ASP A 62 -2.66 -10.01 19.50
N ALA A 63 -1.68 -10.51 20.26
CA ALA A 63 -1.25 -9.88 21.52
C ALA A 63 -0.56 -8.53 21.28
N VAL A 64 0.13 -8.37 20.16
CA VAL A 64 0.80 -7.11 19.76
C VAL A 64 -0.22 -6.13 19.19
N THR A 65 -1.27 -6.63 18.53
CA THR A 65 -2.28 -5.79 17.88
C THR A 65 -3.40 -5.35 18.82
N ARG A 66 -3.67 -6.09 19.90
CA ARG A 66 -4.71 -5.74 20.90
C ARG A 66 -4.57 -4.36 21.55
N PRO A 67 -3.37 -3.86 21.90
CA PRO A 67 -3.22 -2.51 22.41
C PRO A 67 -3.21 -1.44 21.33
N LEU A 68 -3.26 -1.79 20.03
CA LEU A 68 -3.29 -0.81 18.95
C LEU A 68 -4.59 -0.01 19.04
N ARG A 69 -4.44 1.23 19.47
CA ARG A 69 -5.55 2.17 19.59
C ARG A 69 -5.92 2.71 18.20
N HIS A 70 -7.17 3.09 18.06
CA HIS A 70 -7.59 3.90 16.92
C HIS A 70 -6.72 5.16 16.85
N THR A 71 -6.10 5.37 15.68
CA THR A 71 -5.35 6.60 15.39
C THR A 71 -6.31 7.58 14.73
N PRO A 72 -6.58 8.73 15.33
CA PRO A 72 -7.43 9.74 14.72
C PRO A 72 -6.87 10.17 13.37
N LEU A 73 -7.75 10.34 12.39
CA LEU A 73 -7.40 10.93 11.10
C LEU A 73 -7.56 12.44 11.20
N GLU A 74 -6.44 13.14 11.25
CA GLU A 74 -6.39 14.60 11.32
C GLU A 74 -5.98 15.20 9.97
N PHE A 75 -6.50 16.37 9.67
CA PHE A 75 -6.15 17.18 8.51
C PHE A 75 -5.66 18.54 8.99
N LEU A 76 -4.49 18.94 8.54
CA LEU A 76 -4.00 20.30 8.64
C LEU A 76 -4.29 21.02 7.32
N GLN A 77 -5.19 21.98 7.37
CA GLN A 77 -5.54 22.79 6.21
C GLN A 77 -4.49 23.86 5.92
N SER A 78 -4.45 24.36 4.70
CA SER A 78 -3.58 25.46 4.27
C SER A 78 -3.79 26.74 5.09
N THR A 79 -4.97 26.92 5.67
CA THR A 79 -5.30 28.01 6.61
C THR A 79 -4.68 27.86 8.00
N GLY A 80 -4.04 26.72 8.29
CA GLY A 80 -3.56 26.34 9.62
C GLY A 80 -4.62 25.70 10.52
N ALA A 81 -5.87 25.59 10.08
CA ALA A 81 -6.93 24.93 10.83
C ALA A 81 -6.71 23.40 10.88
N ARG A 82 -6.96 22.82 12.06
CA ARG A 82 -6.93 21.37 12.26
C ARG A 82 -8.34 20.82 12.33
N ILE A 83 -8.58 19.79 11.54
CA ILE A 83 -9.87 19.12 11.46
C ILE A 83 -9.64 17.64 11.67
N GLN A 84 -10.49 17.03 12.48
CA GLN A 84 -10.45 15.60 12.76
C GLN A 84 -11.68 14.91 12.20
N PHE A 85 -11.48 13.78 11.52
CA PHE A 85 -12.58 12.90 11.16
C PHE A 85 -12.99 12.08 12.39
N LEU A 86 -14.24 12.23 12.81
CA LEU A 86 -14.77 11.54 13.99
C LEU A 86 -15.20 10.12 13.64
N HIS A 87 -14.53 9.15 14.25
CA HIS A 87 -14.99 7.78 14.25
C HIS A 87 -16.08 7.59 15.30
N LEU A 88 -17.31 7.37 14.85
CA LEU A 88 -18.44 7.13 15.76
C LEU A 88 -18.64 5.63 15.93
N PRO A 89 -18.82 5.11 17.15
CA PRO A 89 -19.03 3.69 17.44
C PRO A 89 -20.47 3.25 17.12
N LEU A 90 -20.93 3.57 15.91
CA LEU A 90 -22.27 3.25 15.41
C LEU A 90 -22.20 2.20 14.31
N PRO A 91 -23.23 1.37 14.11
CA PRO A 91 -23.26 0.43 13.01
C PRO A 91 -23.25 1.17 11.66
N SER A 92 -22.63 0.54 10.64
CA SER A 92 -22.71 1.04 9.27
C SER A 92 -24.17 0.95 8.80
N PRO A 93 -24.68 1.98 8.09
CA PRO A 93 -24.01 3.17 7.54
C PRO A 93 -24.03 4.39 8.46
N LEU A 94 -24.69 4.32 9.61
CA LEU A 94 -24.92 5.48 10.50
C LEU A 94 -23.61 6.14 10.96
N ASN A 95 -22.57 5.36 11.23
CA ASN A 95 -21.25 5.89 11.59
C ASN A 95 -20.67 6.81 10.52
N THR A 96 -20.76 6.40 9.24
CA THR A 96 -20.23 7.19 8.12
C THR A 96 -21.12 8.39 7.81
N LEU A 97 -22.44 8.21 7.81
CA LEU A 97 -23.40 9.29 7.56
C LEU A 97 -23.25 10.41 8.61
N LEU A 98 -23.26 10.05 9.89
CA LEU A 98 -23.09 11.01 10.97
C LEU A 98 -21.66 11.57 11.05
N GLY A 99 -20.64 10.73 10.83
CA GLY A 99 -19.25 11.17 10.73
C GLY A 99 -19.08 12.21 9.63
N THR A 100 -19.66 11.99 8.45
CA THR A 100 -19.63 12.95 7.34
C THR A 100 -20.42 14.22 7.65
N THR A 101 -21.60 14.12 8.29
CA THR A 101 -22.39 15.28 8.68
C THR A 101 -21.71 16.15 9.73
N LEU A 102 -20.93 15.57 10.61
CA LEU A 102 -20.18 16.28 11.67
C LEU A 102 -18.79 16.73 11.21
N PHE A 103 -18.31 16.24 10.09
CA PHE A 103 -16.95 16.54 9.60
C PHE A 103 -16.84 17.97 9.10
N GLN A 104 -16.08 18.80 9.79
CA GLN A 104 -15.93 20.23 9.49
C GLN A 104 -15.10 20.53 8.23
N GLY A 105 -14.36 19.54 7.70
CA GLY A 105 -13.56 19.67 6.46
C GLY A 105 -14.39 19.79 5.18
N LEU A 106 -15.70 19.53 5.25
CA LEU A 106 -16.62 19.66 4.12
C LEU A 106 -17.69 20.71 4.44
N SER A 107 -18.00 21.57 3.48
CA SER A 107 -19.13 22.50 3.58
C SER A 107 -20.47 21.73 3.64
N MET A 108 -21.54 22.36 4.12
CA MET A 108 -22.89 21.74 4.11
C MET A 108 -23.32 21.33 2.71
N ARG A 109 -22.95 22.09 1.69
CA ARG A 109 -23.23 21.79 0.29
C ARG A 109 -22.46 20.57 -0.19
N ASP A 110 -21.16 20.48 0.11
CA ASP A 110 -20.33 19.34 -0.24
C ASP A 110 -20.83 18.03 0.40
N ARG A 111 -21.23 18.11 1.68
CA ARG A 111 -21.82 16.97 2.41
C ARG A 111 -23.10 16.50 1.76
N TRP A 112 -24.00 17.45 1.39
CA TRP A 112 -25.25 17.12 0.72
C TRP A 112 -25.02 16.43 -0.62
N HIS A 113 -24.12 16.95 -1.44
CA HIS A 113 -23.78 16.34 -2.74
C HIS A 113 -23.18 14.95 -2.57
N LEU A 114 -22.28 14.77 -1.59
CA LEU A 114 -21.70 13.46 -1.28
C LEU A 114 -22.78 12.47 -0.81
N LEU A 115 -23.64 12.86 0.12
CA LEU A 115 -24.71 12.02 0.64
C LEU A 115 -25.71 11.64 -0.45
N SER A 116 -26.11 12.58 -1.31
CA SER A 116 -27.01 12.32 -2.45
C SER A 116 -26.37 11.36 -3.47
N PHE A 117 -25.05 11.42 -3.67
CA PHE A 117 -24.35 10.45 -4.51
C PHE A 117 -24.32 9.07 -3.84
N LEU A 118 -24.00 9.01 -2.56
CA LEU A 118 -23.98 7.76 -1.80
C LEU A 118 -25.37 7.10 -1.76
N GLU A 119 -26.44 7.84 -1.57
CA GLU A 119 -27.82 7.34 -1.59
C GLU A 119 -28.13 6.63 -2.91
N ARG A 120 -27.82 7.26 -4.05
CA ARG A 120 -28.07 6.67 -5.38
C ARG A 120 -27.26 5.40 -5.65
N THR A 121 -26.10 5.26 -5.01
CA THR A 121 -25.20 4.11 -5.18
C THR A 121 -25.34 3.07 -4.07
N TRP A 122 -26.12 3.38 -3.02
CA TRP A 122 -26.29 2.55 -1.82
C TRP A 122 -27.21 1.34 -2.01
N GLU A 123 -28.37 1.56 -2.65
CA GLU A 123 -29.41 0.52 -2.79
C GLU A 123 -29.03 -0.58 -3.77
N GLN A 124 -27.99 -0.35 -4.50
CA GLN A 124 -27.54 -1.31 -5.47
C GLN A 124 -26.10 -1.69 -5.08
N ASP A 125 -25.75 -2.93 -5.15
CA ASP A 125 -24.43 -3.38 -5.52
C ASP A 125 -24.28 -3.22 -7.05
N PRO A 126 -24.55 -2.01 -7.63
CA PRO A 126 -24.43 -1.81 -9.04
C PRO A 126 -22.95 -1.72 -9.34
N PRO A 127 -22.51 -2.30 -10.42
CA PRO A 127 -21.23 -1.89 -10.96
C PRO A 127 -21.25 -0.36 -11.03
N LEU A 128 -20.21 0.26 -10.46
CA LEU A 128 -19.93 1.68 -10.71
C LEU A 128 -20.03 1.92 -12.23
N PRO A 129 -20.51 3.08 -12.69
CA PRO A 129 -20.59 3.38 -14.11
C PRO A 129 -19.33 2.89 -14.83
N ASN A 130 -19.48 2.13 -15.90
CA ASN A 130 -18.38 1.45 -16.61
C ASN A 130 -17.29 2.43 -17.09
N ASP A 131 -17.63 3.71 -17.28
CA ASP A 131 -16.72 4.78 -17.68
C ASP A 131 -15.93 5.38 -16.50
N LEU A 132 -16.32 5.11 -15.26
CA LEU A 132 -15.72 5.76 -14.08
C LEU A 132 -14.23 5.40 -13.91
N ASP A 133 -13.83 4.23 -14.33
CA ASP A 133 -12.40 3.82 -14.30
C ASP A 133 -11.52 4.61 -15.26
N SER A 134 -12.09 5.11 -16.35
CA SER A 134 -11.38 5.93 -17.34
C SER A 134 -11.41 7.43 -17.02
N ARG A 135 -12.23 7.87 -16.05
CA ARG A 135 -12.35 9.27 -15.64
C ARG A 135 -11.31 9.63 -14.58
N VAL A 136 -10.85 10.87 -14.63
CA VAL A 136 -10.00 11.48 -13.60
C VAL A 136 -10.83 11.75 -12.34
N ALA A 137 -10.30 11.46 -11.15
CA ALA A 137 -11.04 11.61 -9.89
C ALA A 137 -11.41 13.08 -9.61
N ASP A 138 -10.53 14.02 -9.92
CA ASP A 138 -10.80 15.45 -9.70
C ASP A 138 -11.98 15.96 -10.57
N GLU A 139 -11.96 15.61 -11.87
CA GLU A 139 -13.04 15.95 -12.79
C GLU A 139 -14.39 15.34 -12.38
N TRP A 140 -14.34 14.08 -11.92
CA TRP A 140 -15.51 13.39 -11.43
C TRP A 140 -16.07 14.04 -10.16
N LEU A 141 -15.23 14.35 -9.16
CA LEU A 141 -15.65 15.06 -7.94
C LEU A 141 -16.27 16.41 -8.26
N THR A 142 -15.69 17.14 -9.23
CA THR A 142 -16.27 18.38 -9.76
C THR A 142 -17.66 18.15 -10.34
N SER A 143 -17.84 17.09 -11.13
CA SER A 143 -19.13 16.76 -11.78
C SER A 143 -20.25 16.41 -10.80
N ILE A 144 -19.90 15.89 -9.61
CA ILE A 144 -20.86 15.61 -8.53
C ILE A 144 -21.03 16.79 -7.56
N GLY A 145 -20.45 17.96 -7.88
CA GLY A 145 -20.66 19.22 -7.15
C GLY A 145 -19.77 19.44 -5.94
N GLN A 146 -18.65 18.69 -5.80
CA GLN A 146 -17.68 18.96 -4.74
C GLN A 146 -16.94 20.27 -5.01
N SER A 147 -16.85 21.12 -3.99
CA SER A 147 -16.14 22.40 -4.07
C SER A 147 -14.62 22.21 -4.23
N GLU A 148 -13.95 23.23 -4.74
CA GLU A 148 -12.50 23.26 -4.85
C GLU A 148 -11.83 23.06 -3.47
N THR A 149 -12.34 23.73 -2.44
CA THR A 149 -11.84 23.58 -1.06
C THR A 149 -11.97 22.14 -0.56
N ALA A 150 -13.09 21.45 -0.83
CA ALA A 150 -13.26 20.05 -0.46
C ALA A 150 -12.29 19.15 -1.25
N ARG A 151 -12.13 19.41 -2.55
CA ARG A 151 -11.26 18.60 -3.43
C ARG A 151 -9.78 18.70 -3.00
N HIS A 152 -9.26 19.90 -2.79
CA HIS A 152 -7.86 20.08 -2.40
C HIS A 152 -7.59 19.74 -0.93
N GLY A 153 -8.46 20.18 0.00
CA GLY A 153 -8.21 20.02 1.43
C GLY A 153 -8.49 18.62 1.96
N VAL A 154 -9.49 17.92 1.42
CA VAL A 154 -9.92 16.61 1.95
C VAL A 154 -9.65 15.49 0.97
N TRP A 155 -10.24 15.56 -0.23
CA TRP A 155 -10.22 14.46 -1.17
C TRP A 155 -8.83 14.19 -1.73
N ASN A 156 -8.03 15.22 -2.01
CA ASN A 156 -6.66 15.07 -2.48
C ASN A 156 -5.76 14.45 -1.41
N SER A 157 -5.91 14.86 -0.15
CA SER A 157 -5.18 14.29 0.97
C SER A 157 -5.51 12.80 1.16
N LEU A 158 -6.78 12.42 1.03
CA LEU A 158 -7.21 11.01 1.08
C LEU A 158 -6.74 10.22 -0.15
N ALA A 159 -6.76 10.81 -1.35
CA ALA A 159 -6.26 10.18 -2.57
C ALA A 159 -4.77 9.83 -2.43
N ARG A 160 -3.97 10.77 -1.95
CA ARG A 160 -2.54 10.56 -1.70
C ARG A 160 -2.29 9.48 -0.65
N LEU A 161 -3.04 9.48 0.47
CA LEU A 161 -2.91 8.46 1.51
C LEU A 161 -3.30 7.06 1.03
N LEU A 162 -4.42 6.94 0.30
CA LEU A 162 -5.03 5.65 -0.05
C LEU A 162 -4.52 5.08 -1.38
N LEU A 163 -4.19 5.94 -2.36
CA LEU A 163 -3.81 5.56 -3.72
C LEU A 163 -2.42 6.01 -4.13
N GLY A 164 -1.73 6.81 -3.32
CA GLY A 164 -0.34 7.22 -3.54
C GLY A 164 -0.14 8.22 -4.69
N ALA A 165 -1.18 8.99 -5.04
CA ALA A 165 -1.09 10.02 -6.07
C ALA A 165 -2.19 11.08 -5.89
N PRO A 166 -2.04 12.30 -6.46
CA PRO A 166 -3.05 13.35 -6.39
C PRO A 166 -4.30 13.00 -7.21
N LEU A 167 -5.39 13.72 -6.94
CA LEU A 167 -6.70 13.50 -7.60
C LEU A 167 -6.65 13.58 -9.12
N GLU A 168 -5.80 14.43 -9.65
CA GLU A 168 -5.62 14.68 -11.09
C GLU A 168 -5.01 13.47 -11.82
N ASP A 169 -4.32 12.61 -11.08
CA ASP A 169 -3.58 11.46 -11.64
C ASP A 169 -4.26 10.12 -11.40
N ILE A 170 -5.36 10.07 -10.66
CA ILE A 170 -5.99 8.80 -10.27
C ILE A 170 -7.34 8.56 -10.94
N SER A 171 -7.66 7.27 -11.09
CA SER A 171 -8.97 6.80 -11.57
C SER A 171 -10.08 7.11 -10.55
N ALA A 172 -11.14 7.77 -10.99
CA ALA A 172 -12.33 7.99 -10.19
C ALA A 172 -12.97 6.67 -9.72
N GLY A 173 -12.98 5.66 -10.57
CA GLY A 173 -13.53 4.34 -10.24
C GLY A 173 -12.75 3.64 -9.15
N LEU A 174 -11.40 3.63 -9.24
CA LEU A 174 -10.57 3.03 -8.18
C LEU A 174 -10.68 3.82 -6.87
N PHE A 175 -10.72 5.16 -6.94
CA PHE A 175 -10.90 6.02 -5.77
C PHE A 175 -12.21 5.71 -5.05
N MET A 176 -13.33 5.65 -5.78
CA MET A 176 -14.64 5.33 -5.20
C MET A 176 -14.72 3.92 -4.62
N ARG A 177 -14.21 2.92 -5.33
CA ARG A 177 -14.16 1.55 -4.78
C ARG A 177 -13.37 1.49 -3.47
N THR A 178 -12.25 2.23 -3.42
CA THR A 178 -11.41 2.29 -2.21
C THR A 178 -12.15 2.99 -1.08
N LEU A 179 -12.77 4.15 -1.32
CA LEU A 179 -13.56 4.85 -0.32
C LEU A 179 -14.73 4.00 0.21
N ARG A 180 -15.47 3.31 -0.68
CA ARG A 180 -16.53 2.40 -0.25
C ARG A 180 -16.00 1.33 0.70
N ARG A 181 -14.92 0.65 0.35
CA ARG A 181 -14.31 -0.39 1.19
C ARG A 181 -13.80 0.15 2.52
N CYS A 182 -13.14 1.31 2.51
CA CYS A 182 -12.56 1.91 3.69
C CYS A 182 -13.60 2.51 4.65
N PHE A 183 -14.73 3.02 4.12
CA PHE A 183 -15.64 3.84 4.92
C PHE A 183 -17.09 3.37 4.93
N LEU A 184 -17.51 2.50 4.00
CA LEU A 184 -18.93 2.16 3.84
C LEU A 184 -19.27 0.68 4.09
N THR A 185 -18.29 -0.24 4.17
CA THR A 185 -18.56 -1.68 4.22
C THR A 185 -18.74 -2.26 5.62
N GLY A 186 -18.62 -1.48 6.69
CA GLY A 186 -18.80 -2.01 8.04
C GLY A 186 -18.69 -0.97 9.14
N ALA A 187 -19.24 -1.28 10.32
CA ALA A 187 -19.22 -0.39 11.50
C ALA A 187 -17.80 0.00 11.94
N ARG A 188 -16.82 -0.84 11.64
CA ARG A 188 -15.43 -0.67 12.04
C ARG A 188 -14.51 -0.28 10.87
N ALA A 189 -15.02 -0.27 9.64
CA ALA A 189 -14.22 -0.03 8.44
C ALA A 189 -13.39 1.27 8.49
N THR A 190 -13.92 2.31 9.13
CA THR A 190 -13.27 3.62 9.29
C THR A 190 -12.19 3.67 10.37
N LYS A 191 -11.97 2.57 11.12
CA LYS A 191 -10.95 2.55 12.16
C LYS A 191 -9.56 2.46 11.53
N LEU A 192 -8.80 3.53 11.71
CA LEU A 192 -7.39 3.61 11.33
C LEU A 192 -6.50 3.12 12.48
N ILE A 193 -5.49 2.36 12.13
CA ILE A 193 -4.49 1.85 13.06
C ILE A 193 -3.13 2.06 12.42
N VAL A 194 -2.25 2.75 13.13
CA VAL A 194 -0.85 2.91 12.76
C VAL A 194 -0.02 2.22 13.83
N PRO A 195 0.58 1.05 13.53
CA PRO A 195 1.48 0.41 14.48
C PRO A 195 2.67 1.32 14.79
N PRO A 196 3.08 1.47 16.06
CA PRO A 196 4.25 2.28 16.40
C PRO A 196 5.54 1.66 15.86
N GLN A 197 5.55 0.35 15.70
CA GLN A 197 6.66 -0.40 15.12
C GLN A 197 6.53 -0.43 13.60
N GLY A 198 7.66 -0.34 12.88
CA GLY A 198 7.68 -0.51 11.42
C GLY A 198 7.21 -1.90 10.98
N VAL A 199 6.98 -2.06 9.68
CA VAL A 199 6.53 -3.32 9.07
C VAL A 199 7.46 -4.49 9.41
N ASP A 200 8.74 -4.21 9.62
CA ASP A 200 9.75 -5.22 9.90
C ASP A 200 9.43 -6.03 11.15
N SER A 201 9.28 -5.38 12.30
CA SER A 201 8.98 -6.04 13.56
C SER A 201 7.53 -6.52 13.67
N PHE A 202 6.61 -5.77 13.07
CA PHE A 202 5.18 -6.06 13.13
C PHE A 202 4.76 -7.25 12.24
N LEU A 203 5.36 -7.41 11.06
CA LEU A 203 4.94 -8.40 10.06
C LEU A 203 6.09 -9.27 9.54
N LEU A 204 7.22 -8.69 9.12
CA LEU A 204 8.26 -9.44 8.42
C LEU A 204 8.97 -10.45 9.33
N VAL A 205 9.34 -10.04 10.54
CA VAL A 205 10.03 -10.94 11.50
C VAL A 205 9.13 -12.11 11.89
N PRO A 206 7.86 -11.94 12.29
CA PRO A 206 6.96 -13.05 12.56
C PRO A 206 6.74 -13.96 11.35
N LEU A 207 6.55 -13.36 10.17
CA LEU A 207 6.33 -14.10 8.92
C LEU A 207 7.54 -14.95 8.54
N THR A 208 8.75 -14.39 8.64
CA THR A 208 9.98 -15.11 8.33
C THR A 208 10.22 -16.26 9.30
N ARG A 209 9.95 -16.05 10.60
CA ARG A 209 10.03 -17.11 11.63
C ARG A 209 9.07 -18.26 11.32
N GLU A 210 7.85 -17.97 10.89
CA GLU A 210 6.87 -19.00 10.56
C GLU A 210 7.26 -19.76 9.28
N LEU A 211 7.81 -19.09 8.28
CA LEU A 211 8.34 -19.72 7.07
C LEU A 211 9.50 -20.69 7.39
N ASP A 212 10.39 -20.29 8.27
CA ASP A 212 11.49 -21.15 8.76
C ASP A 212 10.94 -22.39 9.48
N ARG A 213 9.96 -22.21 10.39
CA ARG A 213 9.28 -23.30 11.10
C ARG A 213 8.61 -24.32 10.14
N LEU A 214 8.10 -23.85 9.02
CA LEU A 214 7.48 -24.68 7.98
C LEU A 214 8.50 -25.27 6.98
N GLY A 215 9.79 -25.02 7.16
CA GLY A 215 10.87 -25.55 6.32
C GLY A 215 10.94 -24.92 4.93
N VAL A 216 10.46 -23.70 4.75
CA VAL A 216 10.61 -22.95 3.49
C VAL A 216 12.07 -22.60 3.28
N ARG A 217 12.61 -22.97 2.12
CA ARG A 217 13.98 -22.62 1.74
C ARG A 217 14.02 -21.19 1.20
N ILE A 218 14.88 -20.35 1.77
CA ILE A 218 15.08 -18.97 1.33
C ILE A 218 16.48 -18.83 0.76
N LYS A 219 16.58 -18.35 -0.49
CA LYS A 219 17.83 -18.08 -1.17
C LYS A 219 17.97 -16.58 -1.41
N LEU A 220 18.74 -15.90 -0.56
CA LEU A 220 19.05 -14.47 -0.69
C LEU A 220 20.22 -14.26 -1.64
N ASN A 221 20.45 -13.02 -2.07
CA ASN A 221 21.51 -12.62 -3.00
C ASN A 221 21.50 -13.43 -4.30
N ALA A 222 20.33 -13.90 -4.73
CA ALA A 222 20.13 -14.75 -5.88
C ALA A 222 19.36 -14.01 -6.98
N THR A 223 20.11 -13.44 -7.91
CA THR A 223 19.54 -12.66 -9.02
C THR A 223 19.15 -13.59 -10.16
N VAL A 224 17.84 -13.62 -10.46
CA VAL A 224 17.31 -14.31 -11.66
C VAL A 224 17.66 -13.49 -12.89
N SER A 225 18.20 -14.16 -13.91
CA SER A 225 18.56 -13.56 -15.21
C SER A 225 17.56 -13.88 -16.31
N GLN A 226 16.94 -15.07 -16.26
CA GLN A 226 15.99 -15.49 -17.28
C GLN A 226 15.03 -16.55 -16.76
N VAL A 227 13.77 -16.49 -17.24
CA VAL A 227 12.77 -17.57 -17.11
C VAL A 227 12.65 -18.28 -18.47
N ARG A 228 12.87 -19.60 -18.51
CA ARG A 228 12.86 -20.39 -19.74
C ARG A 228 11.52 -21.12 -19.91
N PHE A 229 11.02 -21.05 -21.13
CA PHE A 229 9.70 -21.59 -21.49
C PHE A 229 9.81 -22.66 -22.58
N SER A 230 9.06 -23.72 -22.43
CA SER A 230 8.56 -24.56 -23.51
C SER A 230 7.21 -24.01 -24.01
N PRO A 231 6.56 -24.56 -25.04
CA PRO A 231 5.32 -23.98 -25.58
C PRO A 231 4.25 -23.63 -24.55
N ASN A 232 4.02 -24.49 -23.54
CA ASN A 232 2.90 -24.33 -22.61
C ASN A 232 3.30 -24.17 -21.13
N ARG A 233 4.60 -24.21 -20.81
CA ARG A 233 5.04 -24.22 -19.42
C ARG A 233 6.43 -23.62 -19.25
N VAL A 234 6.74 -23.14 -18.04
CA VAL A 234 8.09 -22.83 -17.61
C VAL A 234 8.85 -24.14 -17.36
N THR A 235 10.08 -24.21 -17.85
CA THR A 235 10.97 -25.38 -17.69
C THR A 235 12.00 -25.16 -16.59
N GLU A 236 12.60 -23.98 -16.53
CA GLU A 236 13.66 -23.66 -15.55
C GLU A 236 13.78 -22.14 -15.36
N VAL A 237 14.42 -21.76 -14.28
CA VAL A 237 14.87 -20.39 -14.00
C VAL A 237 16.39 -20.38 -13.97
N GLU A 238 17.00 -19.47 -14.74
CA GLU A 238 18.43 -19.24 -14.80
C GLU A 238 18.83 -18.03 -13.96
N PHE A 239 19.93 -18.15 -13.24
CA PHE A 239 20.48 -17.09 -12.39
C PHE A 239 21.63 -16.36 -13.07
N ALA A 240 22.02 -15.21 -12.53
CA ALA A 240 23.15 -14.41 -13.04
C ALA A 240 24.49 -15.18 -13.01
N ASP A 241 24.67 -16.11 -12.09
CA ASP A 241 25.82 -17.02 -11.99
C ASP A 241 25.73 -18.21 -12.93
N ARG A 242 24.74 -18.25 -13.83
CA ARG A 242 24.41 -19.31 -14.79
C ARG A 242 23.93 -20.62 -14.16
N THR A 243 23.77 -20.69 -12.87
CA THR A 243 23.07 -21.83 -12.24
C THR A 243 21.61 -21.86 -12.64
N ARG A 244 20.98 -23.03 -12.59
CA ARG A 244 19.58 -23.24 -13.01
C ARG A 244 18.85 -24.01 -11.94
N LEU A 245 17.57 -23.65 -11.73
CA LEU A 245 16.66 -24.39 -10.88
C LEU A 245 15.40 -24.77 -11.67
N THR A 246 14.96 -25.99 -11.42
CA THR A 246 13.70 -26.54 -11.93
C THR A 246 12.69 -26.71 -10.80
N ALA A 247 11.43 -26.57 -11.10
CA ALA A 247 10.32 -26.82 -10.19
C ALA A 247 9.07 -27.25 -10.98
N ASP A 248 8.11 -27.85 -10.29
CA ASP A 248 6.83 -28.19 -10.92
C ASP A 248 6.01 -26.92 -11.17
N TRP A 249 6.06 -25.96 -10.22
CA TRP A 249 5.34 -24.69 -10.25
C TRP A 249 6.25 -23.51 -9.99
N TYR A 250 5.97 -22.42 -10.71
CA TYR A 250 6.67 -21.16 -10.61
C TYR A 250 5.69 -20.04 -10.30
N LEU A 251 5.95 -19.24 -9.28
CA LEU A 251 5.17 -18.08 -8.91
C LEU A 251 6.05 -16.85 -8.93
N SER A 252 5.79 -15.91 -9.84
CA SER A 252 6.51 -14.63 -9.87
C SER A 252 5.82 -13.61 -8.97
N ALA A 253 6.52 -13.18 -7.92
CA ALA A 253 6.14 -12.09 -7.04
C ALA A 253 6.92 -10.79 -7.37
N LEU A 254 7.52 -10.72 -8.55
CA LEU A 254 8.27 -9.56 -9.02
C LEU A 254 7.32 -8.49 -9.56
N PRO A 255 7.64 -7.20 -9.43
CA PRO A 255 6.87 -6.15 -10.09
C PRO A 255 7.03 -6.25 -11.63
N PRO A 256 6.06 -5.71 -12.42
CA PRO A 256 6.03 -5.83 -13.88
C PRO A 256 7.36 -5.43 -14.55
N GLN A 257 7.97 -4.33 -14.09
CA GLN A 257 9.21 -3.78 -14.64
C GLN A 257 10.43 -4.69 -14.40
N ARG A 258 10.35 -5.56 -13.37
CA ARG A 258 11.39 -6.55 -13.08
C ARG A 258 11.09 -7.91 -13.72
N LEU A 259 9.81 -8.25 -13.86
CA LEU A 259 9.40 -9.51 -14.47
C LEU A 259 9.60 -9.48 -15.98
N THR A 260 9.13 -8.45 -16.68
CA THR A 260 9.13 -8.40 -18.15
C THR A 260 10.51 -8.65 -18.79
N PRO A 261 11.62 -8.07 -18.29
CA PRO A 261 12.95 -8.33 -18.87
C PRO A 261 13.45 -9.77 -18.70
N LEU A 262 12.88 -10.54 -17.77
CA LEU A 262 13.27 -11.94 -17.53
C LEU A 262 12.56 -12.91 -18.49
N LEU A 263 11.51 -12.45 -19.16
CA LEU A 263 10.70 -13.25 -20.08
C LEU A 263 11.29 -13.21 -21.48
N PRO A 264 11.26 -14.32 -22.25
CA PRO A 264 11.61 -14.29 -23.65
C PRO A 264 10.75 -13.28 -24.43
N GLU A 265 11.34 -12.57 -25.39
CA GLU A 265 10.63 -11.58 -26.21
C GLU A 265 9.34 -12.15 -26.84
N ARG A 266 9.40 -13.39 -27.35
CA ARG A 266 8.23 -14.08 -27.91
C ARG A 266 7.07 -14.22 -26.91
N VAL A 267 7.36 -14.36 -25.61
CA VAL A 267 6.32 -14.45 -24.56
C VAL A 267 5.65 -13.11 -24.36
N VAL A 268 6.45 -12.05 -24.30
CA VAL A 268 5.95 -10.69 -24.10
C VAL A 268 5.16 -10.20 -25.33
N THR A 269 5.60 -10.54 -26.54
CA THR A 269 4.98 -10.06 -27.79
C THR A 269 3.76 -10.88 -28.22
N HIS A 270 3.71 -12.17 -27.87
CA HIS A 270 2.62 -13.05 -28.34
C HIS A 270 1.41 -13.07 -27.41
N TYR A 271 1.61 -12.94 -26.09
CA TYR A 271 0.51 -13.04 -25.13
C TYR A 271 0.06 -11.67 -24.62
N ALA A 272 -1.18 -11.27 -24.91
CA ALA A 272 -1.78 -10.03 -24.43
C ALA A 272 -1.65 -9.85 -22.91
N TYR A 273 -1.69 -10.96 -22.17
CA TYR A 273 -1.47 -11.01 -20.72
C TYR A 273 -0.16 -10.35 -20.28
N PHE A 274 0.93 -10.55 -21.00
CA PHE A 274 2.23 -9.95 -20.69
C PHE A 274 2.45 -8.61 -21.39
N GLN A 275 1.85 -8.39 -22.58
CA GLN A 275 1.90 -7.11 -23.29
C GLN A 275 1.33 -5.97 -22.44
N GLN A 276 0.18 -6.23 -21.79
CA GLN A 276 -0.49 -5.22 -20.97
C GLN A 276 0.32 -4.76 -19.77
N LEU A 277 1.30 -5.54 -19.29
CA LEU A 277 2.16 -5.17 -18.16
C LEU A 277 2.95 -3.88 -18.42
N SER A 278 3.27 -3.59 -19.69
CA SER A 278 3.92 -2.34 -20.09
C SER A 278 3.04 -1.09 -19.88
N ARG A 279 1.72 -1.27 -19.73
CA ARG A 279 0.76 -0.19 -19.43
C ARG A 279 0.73 0.18 -17.94
N LEU A 280 1.33 -0.64 -17.10
CA LEU A 280 1.39 -0.43 -15.67
C LEU A 280 2.61 0.43 -15.32
N SER A 281 2.37 1.67 -14.89
CA SER A 281 3.42 2.59 -14.43
C SER A 281 3.49 2.60 -12.91
N GLU A 282 4.61 3.06 -12.37
CA GLU A 282 4.83 3.18 -10.94
C GLU A 282 4.89 4.65 -10.51
N SER A 283 4.58 4.91 -9.25
CA SER A 283 4.58 6.22 -8.60
C SER A 283 5.73 6.30 -7.61
N PRO A 284 6.43 7.45 -7.50
CA PRO A 284 7.52 7.63 -6.57
C PRO A 284 7.04 7.87 -5.14
N LEU A 285 7.95 7.62 -4.20
CA LEU A 285 7.79 7.94 -2.78
C LEU A 285 9.10 8.50 -2.23
N VAL A 286 9.02 9.63 -1.54
CA VAL A 286 10.11 10.16 -0.72
C VAL A 286 9.66 10.14 0.74
N VAL A 287 10.50 9.61 1.61
CA VAL A 287 10.27 9.53 3.05
C VAL A 287 11.43 10.16 3.77
N VAL A 288 11.15 11.02 4.73
CA VAL A 288 12.11 11.52 5.70
C VAL A 288 11.70 11.02 7.07
N ARG A 289 12.60 10.29 7.72
CA ARG A 289 12.47 9.85 9.10
C ARG A 289 13.31 10.76 9.97
N LEU A 290 12.72 11.33 10.99
CA LEU A 290 13.37 12.22 11.95
C LEU A 290 13.24 11.64 13.35
N HIS A 291 14.34 11.47 14.06
CA HIS A 291 14.37 11.24 15.49
C HIS A 291 14.55 12.59 16.18
N LEU A 292 13.58 12.98 16.99
CA LEU A 292 13.49 14.30 17.57
C LEU A 292 13.53 14.26 19.10
N ASP A 293 14.21 15.25 19.68
CA ASP A 293 14.14 15.60 21.09
C ASP A 293 12.80 16.29 21.40
N LEU A 294 11.73 15.54 21.24
CA LEU A 294 10.35 16.00 21.36
C LEU A 294 9.47 14.84 21.82
N PRO A 295 8.93 14.88 23.04
CA PRO A 295 8.14 13.77 23.56
C PRO A 295 6.83 13.58 22.79
N ALA A 296 6.46 12.32 22.54
CA ALA A 296 5.14 11.93 22.05
C ALA A 296 4.50 10.93 23.01
N ARG A 297 3.22 11.14 23.33
CA ARG A 297 2.46 10.23 24.21
C ARG A 297 1.70 9.16 23.49
N GLN A 298 1.43 9.36 22.22
CA GLN A 298 0.67 8.44 21.37
C GLN A 298 1.01 8.65 19.90
N THR A 299 0.68 7.66 19.09
CA THR A 299 0.79 7.77 17.64
C THR A 299 -0.23 8.77 17.09
N GLN A 300 0.23 9.66 16.22
CA GLN A 300 -0.56 10.67 15.53
C GLN A 300 -0.35 10.53 14.02
N LEU A 301 -1.42 10.68 13.24
CA LEU A 301 -1.42 10.72 11.79
C LEU A 301 -2.07 12.03 11.35
N ILE A 302 -1.34 12.87 10.65
CA ILE A 302 -1.83 14.15 10.15
C ILE A 302 -1.62 14.22 8.64
N LEU A 303 -2.69 14.49 7.89
CA LEU A 303 -2.66 14.80 6.48
C LEU A 303 -2.42 16.31 6.30
N LEU A 304 -1.58 16.69 5.36
CA LEU A 304 -1.11 18.07 5.20
C LEU A 304 -1.55 18.62 3.86
N GLU A 305 -2.39 19.66 3.87
CA GLU A 305 -2.79 20.38 2.67
C GLU A 305 -1.75 21.44 2.29
N GLY A 306 -1.35 21.47 1.01
CA GLY A 306 -0.46 22.49 0.47
C GLY A 306 0.97 22.46 1.01
N LYS A 307 1.42 21.33 1.56
CA LYS A 307 2.75 21.11 2.09
C LYS A 307 3.58 20.21 1.17
N THR A 308 4.89 20.20 1.36
CA THR A 308 5.81 19.35 0.60
C THR A 308 5.58 17.88 0.89
N PHE A 309 5.43 17.53 2.15
CA PHE A 309 5.05 16.20 2.58
C PHE A 309 3.54 16.14 2.79
N HIS A 310 2.91 15.07 2.32
CA HIS A 310 1.45 14.96 2.25
C HIS A 310 0.82 14.47 3.53
N TRP A 311 1.57 13.71 4.31
CA TRP A 311 1.18 13.32 5.67
C TRP A 311 2.40 13.05 6.52
N MET A 312 2.19 13.14 7.82
CA MET A 312 3.17 12.78 8.82
C MET A 312 2.61 11.80 9.82
N ILE A 313 3.46 10.86 10.21
CA ILE A 313 3.22 9.94 11.31
C ILE A 313 4.23 10.28 12.40
N ARG A 314 3.74 10.58 13.61
CA ARG A 314 4.57 10.78 14.79
C ARG A 314 4.22 9.73 15.82
N HIS A 315 5.21 9.06 16.38
CA HIS A 315 5.02 8.08 17.45
C HIS A 315 6.10 8.20 18.51
N PRO A 316 5.82 7.71 19.75
CA PRO A 316 6.86 7.61 20.79
C PRO A 316 8.04 6.79 20.29
N ASP A 317 9.25 7.17 20.68
CA ASP A 317 10.44 6.38 20.42
C ASP A 317 10.57 5.32 21.53
N GLU A 318 10.18 4.08 21.21
CA GLU A 318 10.21 2.97 22.17
C GLU A 318 11.63 2.56 22.58
N GLU A 319 12.64 2.92 21.79
CA GLU A 319 14.04 2.53 22.02
C GLU A 319 14.79 3.55 22.90
N ARG A 320 14.42 4.83 22.85
CA ARG A 320 15.18 5.95 23.44
C ARG A 320 14.50 6.68 24.60
N HIS A 321 13.43 6.15 25.19
CA HIS A 321 12.67 6.71 26.32
C HIS A 321 11.63 7.81 25.97
N ASP A 322 10.79 8.11 26.97
CA ASP A 322 9.59 8.96 26.91
C ASP A 322 9.81 10.43 26.47
N GLN A 323 11.05 10.85 26.25
CA GLN A 323 11.41 12.22 25.89
C GLN A 323 11.64 12.44 24.41
N THR A 324 11.62 11.38 23.60
CA THR A 324 11.90 11.43 22.16
C THR A 324 10.74 10.90 21.33
N SER A 325 10.67 11.27 20.08
CA SER A 325 9.72 10.74 19.12
C SER A 325 10.35 10.53 17.75
N VAL A 326 9.75 9.63 17.00
CA VAL A 326 10.04 9.43 15.59
C VAL A 326 8.94 10.05 14.76
N VAL A 327 9.32 10.88 13.81
CA VAL A 327 8.42 11.50 12.82
C VAL A 327 8.78 10.96 11.44
N TRP A 328 7.79 10.41 10.75
CA TRP A 328 7.88 10.04 9.36
C TRP A 328 7.13 11.05 8.53
N ALA A 329 7.81 11.73 7.62
CA ALA A 329 7.23 12.64 6.64
C ALA A 329 7.22 11.96 5.27
N LEU A 330 6.04 11.86 4.64
CA LEU A 330 5.86 11.10 3.41
C LEU A 330 5.32 11.98 2.29
N ALA A 331 6.02 11.96 1.15
CA ALA A 331 5.61 12.58 -0.10
C ALA A 331 5.46 11.52 -1.19
N VAL A 332 4.25 11.37 -1.73
CA VAL A 332 3.91 10.38 -2.77
C VAL A 332 3.53 11.06 -4.07
N GLY A 333 3.91 10.46 -5.20
CA GLY A 333 3.57 10.99 -6.50
C GLY A 333 4.31 12.28 -6.86
N GLU A 334 5.42 12.59 -6.20
CA GLU A 334 6.19 13.83 -6.41
C GLU A 334 7.59 13.52 -6.96
N PRO A 335 7.73 13.32 -8.28
CA PRO A 335 9.03 13.02 -8.88
C PRO A 335 10.05 14.16 -8.74
N SER A 336 9.59 15.40 -8.56
CA SER A 336 10.42 16.60 -8.34
C SER A 336 11.26 16.54 -7.07
N LEU A 337 10.86 15.73 -6.08
CA LEU A 337 11.60 15.57 -4.83
C LEU A 337 12.73 14.53 -4.93
N LEU A 338 12.72 13.66 -5.92
CA LEU A 338 13.75 12.62 -6.05
C LEU A 338 15.18 13.16 -6.21
N PRO A 339 15.44 14.23 -7.01
CA PRO A 339 16.78 14.79 -7.18
C PRO A 339 17.20 15.75 -6.06
N GLN A 340 16.33 16.10 -5.13
CA GLN A 340 16.67 17.05 -4.05
C GLN A 340 17.75 16.49 -3.13
N SER A 341 18.58 17.36 -2.56
CA SER A 341 19.60 16.93 -1.60
C SER A 341 18.97 16.40 -0.31
N THR A 342 19.73 15.65 0.45
CA THR A 342 19.26 15.11 1.74
C THR A 342 18.98 16.24 2.73
N GLU A 343 19.87 17.24 2.76
CA GLU A 343 19.76 18.43 3.62
C GLU A 343 18.49 19.21 3.31
N GLU A 344 18.20 19.40 2.01
CA GLU A 344 17.00 20.12 1.58
C GLU A 344 15.71 19.36 1.95
N LEU A 345 15.67 18.03 1.76
CA LEU A 345 14.52 17.22 2.15
C LEU A 345 14.30 17.23 3.66
N VAL A 346 15.36 17.17 4.46
CA VAL A 346 15.27 17.28 5.93
C VAL A 346 14.79 18.67 6.34
N ARG A 347 15.27 19.73 5.72
CA ARG A 347 14.81 21.10 5.98
C ARG A 347 13.31 21.25 5.69
N LEU A 348 12.86 20.80 4.52
CA LEU A 348 11.44 20.82 4.13
C LEU A 348 10.58 19.99 5.10
N ALA A 349 11.08 18.82 5.54
CA ALA A 349 10.38 17.99 6.51
C ALA A 349 10.25 18.68 7.88
N MET A 350 11.28 19.40 8.32
CA MET A 350 11.23 20.19 9.56
C MET A 350 10.26 21.37 9.47
N ASP A 351 10.22 22.07 8.32
CA ASP A 351 9.27 23.17 8.09
C ASP A 351 7.82 22.68 8.15
N ASP A 352 7.52 21.54 7.49
CA ASP A 352 6.20 20.93 7.52
C ASP A 352 5.87 20.34 8.90
N MET A 353 6.87 19.77 9.60
CA MET A 353 6.73 19.26 10.96
C MET A 353 6.38 20.37 11.95
N ALA A 354 7.00 21.55 11.84
CA ALA A 354 6.68 22.70 12.70
C ALA A 354 5.20 23.14 12.54
N ALA A 355 4.65 23.04 11.33
CA ALA A 355 3.22 23.30 11.09
C ALA A 355 2.35 22.16 11.65
N ALA A 356 2.76 20.90 11.46
CA ALA A 356 2.03 19.72 11.88
C ALA A 356 2.05 19.53 13.41
N PHE A 357 3.13 19.84 14.08
CA PHE A 357 3.32 19.64 15.53
C PHE A 357 3.95 20.88 16.17
N PRO A 358 3.20 21.98 16.31
CA PRO A 358 3.73 23.23 16.84
C PRO A 358 4.34 23.06 18.23
N THR A 359 5.52 23.63 18.43
CA THR A 359 6.29 23.64 19.68
C THR A 359 6.77 25.06 19.97
N ALA A 360 7.03 25.37 21.26
CA ALA A 360 7.54 26.68 21.64
C ALA A 360 8.95 26.95 21.06
N GLU A 361 9.77 25.92 20.98
CA GLU A 361 11.10 25.95 20.37
C GLU A 361 11.23 24.81 19.34
N PRO A 362 11.98 25.01 18.26
CA PRO A 362 12.23 23.94 17.29
C PRO A 362 12.92 22.76 17.97
N PRO A 363 12.42 21.53 17.81
CA PRO A 363 13.05 20.36 18.40
C PRO A 363 14.40 20.09 17.73
N ARG A 364 15.34 19.55 18.51
CA ARG A 364 16.64 19.11 17.99
C ARG A 364 16.49 17.79 17.26
N ILE A 365 17.08 17.69 16.08
CA ILE A 365 17.23 16.44 15.35
C ILE A 365 18.33 15.62 16.03
N LEU A 366 18.01 14.44 16.48
CA LEU A 366 18.94 13.48 17.08
C LEU A 366 19.55 12.56 16.03
N ASP A 367 18.73 12.17 15.05
CA ASP A 367 19.10 11.31 13.94
C ASP A 367 18.08 11.46 12.81
N PHE A 368 18.46 11.14 11.57
CA PHE A 368 17.54 11.17 10.42
C PHE A 368 17.95 10.15 9.36
N ASP A 369 16.98 9.78 8.55
CA ASP A 369 17.17 8.96 7.36
C ASP A 369 16.26 9.44 6.23
N VAL A 370 16.73 9.33 4.97
CA VAL A 370 15.99 9.76 3.79
C VAL A 370 15.92 8.62 2.77
N MET A 371 14.72 8.15 2.51
CA MET A 371 14.46 7.11 1.53
C MET A 371 13.86 7.74 0.26
N ARG A 372 14.42 7.39 -0.90
CA ARG A 372 13.95 7.80 -2.22
C ARG A 372 13.63 6.56 -3.06
N LEU A 373 12.38 6.35 -3.36
CA LEU A 373 11.90 5.24 -4.18
C LEU A 373 11.27 5.79 -5.45
N ALA A 374 11.97 5.71 -6.57
CA ALA A 374 11.42 6.13 -7.86
C ALA A 374 10.24 5.24 -8.31
N SER A 375 10.20 4.01 -7.82
CA SER A 375 9.22 2.97 -8.14
C SER A 375 8.66 2.34 -6.86
N ALA A 376 7.87 3.11 -6.09
CA ALA A 376 7.37 2.67 -4.80
C ALA A 376 6.09 1.84 -4.88
N MET A 377 5.13 2.27 -5.69
CA MET A 377 3.83 1.61 -5.83
C MET A 377 3.29 1.76 -7.25
N LEU A 378 2.30 0.94 -7.60
CA LEU A 378 1.61 1.07 -8.88
C LEU A 378 0.85 2.40 -8.92
N ALA A 379 1.02 3.15 -10.01
CA ALA A 379 0.24 4.37 -10.23
C ALA A 379 -1.22 4.02 -10.58
N SER A 380 -2.13 4.64 -9.86
CA SER A 380 -3.59 4.40 -9.96
C SER A 380 -4.25 5.23 -11.09
N LYS A 381 -3.60 5.35 -12.24
CA LYS A 381 -4.04 6.22 -13.35
C LYS A 381 -5.39 5.80 -13.94
N PRO A 382 -6.15 6.76 -14.51
CA PRO A 382 -7.37 6.46 -15.26
C PRO A 382 -7.14 5.38 -16.33
N GLY A 383 -8.08 4.43 -16.42
CA GLY A 383 -8.03 3.33 -17.38
C GLY A 383 -6.97 2.25 -17.11
N THR A 384 -6.17 2.37 -16.06
CA THR A 384 -5.07 1.40 -15.78
C THR A 384 -5.59 0.10 -15.16
N HIS A 385 -6.73 0.14 -14.48
CA HIS A 385 -7.25 -1.01 -13.74
C HIS A 385 -7.47 -2.26 -14.63
N GLN A 386 -7.94 -2.07 -15.85
CA GLN A 386 -8.16 -3.15 -16.83
C GLN A 386 -6.88 -3.91 -17.22
N TYR A 387 -5.72 -3.32 -17.03
CA TYR A 387 -4.42 -3.95 -17.36
C TYR A 387 -3.81 -4.71 -16.19
N ARG A 388 -4.44 -4.67 -15.01
CA ARG A 388 -4.01 -5.46 -13.86
C ARG A 388 -4.41 -6.91 -14.04
N PRO A 389 -3.44 -7.85 -14.18
CA PRO A 389 -3.77 -9.23 -14.47
C PRO A 389 -4.29 -9.97 -13.24
N ILE A 390 -5.03 -11.05 -13.47
CA ILE A 390 -5.28 -12.07 -12.46
C ILE A 390 -4.02 -12.91 -12.23
N ALA A 391 -3.99 -13.72 -11.17
CA ALA A 391 -2.82 -14.54 -10.83
C ALA A 391 -2.47 -15.59 -11.92
N THR A 392 -3.46 -16.17 -12.58
CA THR A 392 -3.27 -17.23 -13.58
C THR A 392 -2.77 -16.65 -14.90
N SER A 393 -1.61 -17.11 -15.36
CA SER A 393 -1.04 -16.77 -16.66
C SER A 393 -1.46 -17.75 -17.76
N PRO A 394 -1.16 -17.48 -19.03
CA PRO A 394 -1.40 -18.42 -20.12
C PRO A 394 -0.59 -19.73 -20.05
N PHE A 395 0.36 -19.83 -19.13
CA PHE A 395 1.20 -21.02 -18.95
C PHE A 395 0.68 -21.91 -17.79
N THR A 396 0.71 -23.21 -17.99
CA THR A 396 0.08 -24.18 -17.06
C THR A 396 0.72 -24.19 -15.66
N ASN A 397 1.98 -23.84 -15.52
CA ASN A 397 2.73 -23.89 -14.26
C ASN A 397 3.40 -22.57 -13.87
N PHE A 398 2.95 -21.45 -14.45
CA PHE A 398 3.50 -20.14 -14.16
C PHE A 398 2.40 -19.16 -13.77
N LEU A 399 2.48 -18.63 -12.57
CA LEU A 399 1.54 -17.64 -12.04
C LEU A 399 2.27 -16.37 -11.66
N VAL A 400 1.51 -15.29 -11.52
CA VAL A 400 2.03 -14.02 -11.02
C VAL A 400 1.28 -13.58 -9.76
N THR A 401 1.97 -12.88 -8.88
CA THR A 401 1.41 -12.26 -7.69
C THR A 401 2.09 -10.93 -7.40
N GLY A 402 1.45 -10.10 -6.59
CA GLY A 402 1.95 -8.78 -6.20
C GLY A 402 0.82 -7.79 -6.04
N ALA A 403 1.07 -6.69 -5.33
CA ALA A 403 0.07 -5.65 -5.14
C ALA A 403 -0.46 -5.05 -6.46
N TRP A 404 0.25 -5.23 -7.54
CA TRP A 404 -0.08 -4.77 -8.90
C TRP A 404 -1.08 -5.66 -9.65
N THR A 405 -1.37 -6.88 -9.16
CA THR A 405 -2.40 -7.76 -9.76
C THR A 405 -3.80 -7.31 -9.37
N ASP A 406 -4.82 -7.78 -10.09
CA ASP A 406 -6.20 -7.41 -9.78
C ASP A 406 -6.71 -8.14 -8.54
N THR A 407 -6.67 -7.44 -7.43
CA THR A 407 -7.24 -7.86 -6.14
C THR A 407 -8.52 -7.11 -5.79
N GLY A 408 -8.86 -6.10 -6.59
CA GLY A 408 -9.90 -5.12 -6.31
C GLY A 408 -9.49 -4.05 -5.30
N TRP A 409 -8.26 -4.11 -4.72
CA TRP A 409 -7.65 -3.08 -3.90
C TRP A 409 -6.65 -2.23 -4.72
N PRO A 410 -6.34 -0.99 -4.32
CA PRO A 410 -5.17 -0.29 -4.83
C PRO A 410 -3.89 -1.07 -4.47
N ALA A 411 -2.76 -0.71 -5.07
CA ALA A 411 -1.49 -1.38 -4.82
C ALA A 411 -0.93 -1.03 -3.43
N ASN A 412 -1.44 -1.66 -2.40
CA ASN A 412 -1.07 -1.49 -0.99
C ASN A 412 -0.70 -2.82 -0.33
N LEU A 413 -0.47 -2.82 0.98
CA LEU A 413 -0.14 -4.02 1.76
C LEU A 413 -1.24 -5.09 1.69
N GLU A 414 -2.51 -4.69 1.80
CA GLU A 414 -3.66 -5.59 1.69
C GLU A 414 -3.69 -6.30 0.33
N SER A 415 -3.48 -5.54 -0.74
CA SER A 415 -3.42 -6.10 -2.10
C SER A 415 -2.25 -7.09 -2.27
N ALA A 416 -1.09 -6.81 -1.68
CA ALA A 416 0.06 -7.71 -1.75
C ALA A 416 -0.24 -9.05 -1.06
N ILE A 417 -0.78 -9.01 0.16
CA ILE A 417 -1.14 -10.19 0.94
C ILE A 417 -2.22 -11.00 0.23
N LEU A 418 -3.31 -10.35 -0.16
CA LEU A 418 -4.43 -11.01 -0.85
C LEU A 418 -4.00 -11.64 -2.17
N SER A 419 -3.13 -10.97 -2.92
CA SER A 419 -2.58 -11.51 -4.16
C SER A 419 -1.72 -12.76 -3.91
N GLY A 420 -0.89 -12.76 -2.86
CA GLY A 420 -0.11 -13.92 -2.45
C GLY A 420 -0.98 -15.13 -2.10
N GLN A 421 -2.05 -14.91 -1.33
CA GLN A 421 -3.03 -15.94 -0.98
C GLN A 421 -3.73 -16.52 -2.23
N ARG A 422 -4.23 -15.65 -3.13
CA ARG A 422 -4.88 -16.05 -4.38
C ARG A 422 -3.94 -16.84 -5.31
N GLY A 423 -2.67 -16.42 -5.39
CA GLY A 423 -1.67 -17.17 -6.16
C GLY A 423 -1.43 -18.58 -5.61
N ALA A 424 -1.36 -18.72 -4.29
CA ALA A 424 -1.24 -20.01 -3.62
C ALA A 424 -2.49 -20.88 -3.78
N GLU A 425 -3.67 -20.28 -3.68
CA GLU A 425 -4.95 -20.97 -3.91
C GLU A 425 -5.07 -21.48 -5.34
N ALA A 426 -4.72 -20.65 -6.33
CA ALA A 426 -4.77 -21.02 -7.75
C ALA A 426 -3.81 -22.18 -8.09
N ILE A 427 -2.64 -22.25 -7.45
CA ILE A 427 -1.76 -23.42 -7.57
C ILE A 427 -2.39 -24.65 -6.90
N SER A 428 -2.88 -24.49 -5.67
CA SER A 428 -3.47 -25.62 -4.91
C SER A 428 -4.72 -26.22 -5.57
N ALA A 429 -5.47 -25.43 -6.33
CA ALA A 429 -6.64 -25.89 -7.07
C ALA A 429 -6.29 -26.75 -8.31
N GLN A 430 -5.02 -26.77 -8.72
CA GLN A 430 -4.54 -27.51 -9.90
C GLN A 430 -3.69 -28.74 -9.51
N LEU A 431 -3.48 -28.98 -8.23
CA LEU A 431 -2.79 -30.11 -7.65
C LEU A 431 -3.78 -31.17 -7.15
#